data_1019d890f7884a02ffd51487fbd2765c
#
_entry.id   1019d890f7884a02ffd51487fbd2765c
#
_cell.length_a   1.000
_cell.length_b   1.000
_cell.length_c   1.000
_cell.angle_alpha   90.00
_cell.angle_beta   90.00
_cell.angle_gamma   90.00
#
_symmetry.space_group_name_H-M   'P 1'
#
loop_
_entity.id
_entity.type
_entity.pdbx_description
1 polymer ?
#
loop_
_entity_poly.entity_id
_entity_poly.type
_entity_poly.pdbx_seq_one_letter_code
_entity_poly.pdbx_strand_id
1 'polypeptide(L)'
;LQINVSSLILYRHGDRSPVKAYPTDPYQESAWPQGFGQLSQEGMQQHLELGQFLRKRYTGFLGEDYNRFEIAVRSTDYDRTLMSAASNLAGLYPPKGSQVFHPGLDWQPIPIHTVSQDEEKLLSFPIANCPRYQLLMKETERTEIQDFLEMVRNKAGLKSTSIETIWSVHDTLFCEQKHGLPPPAWVTPDVMDTLKLLKNFGFQLLFGIYKREEKCRLQGGLLLDQIIKNLSDAATLNSNQQLKMIMYSAHDTTIVALQEALNVYNGLQPPYASCQIFELHQNENGSFSVAMFYRNDSSVAEPYSLTLPGCAQPCPLQDFIGLTQSVIPTDWQKDCQISSSANDKDVIVGLVVCGFVLLVLVVVLFVVLCRQSELVFGYSHIINQRDDHS
;
A
#
# COMPACT_ATOMS: atom_id res chain seq x y z
N LEU A 1 -11.48 5.18 -35.83
CA LEU A 1 -10.55 6.01 -35.04
C LEU A 1 -10.96 5.95 -33.56
N GLN A 2 -10.02 5.63 -32.64
CA GLN A 2 -10.25 5.72 -31.20
C GLN A 2 -9.79 7.09 -30.72
N ILE A 3 -10.61 7.78 -29.96
CA ILE A 3 -10.30 9.11 -29.40
C ILE A 3 -10.05 8.95 -27.92
N ASN A 4 -8.89 9.40 -27.42
CA ASN A 4 -8.62 9.44 -25.99
C ASN A 4 -9.54 10.47 -25.32
N VAL A 5 -10.24 10.06 -24.27
CA VAL A 5 -11.23 10.88 -23.55
C VAL A 5 -10.72 11.26 -22.18
N SER A 6 -10.02 10.34 -21.50
CA SER A 6 -9.44 10.56 -20.19
C SER A 6 -8.24 9.64 -19.96
N SER A 7 -7.27 10.10 -19.16
CA SER A 7 -6.09 9.33 -18.81
C SER A 7 -5.82 9.41 -17.31
N LEU A 8 -5.51 8.26 -16.69
CA LEU A 8 -5.04 8.19 -15.30
C LEU A 8 -3.62 7.66 -15.29
N ILE A 9 -2.76 8.39 -14.59
CA ILE A 9 -1.32 8.16 -14.56
C ILE A 9 -0.92 7.91 -13.10
N LEU A 10 -0.48 6.70 -12.77
CA LEU A 10 0.10 6.36 -11.48
C LEU A 10 1.59 6.13 -11.65
N TYR A 11 2.44 6.83 -10.90
CA TYR A 11 3.88 6.64 -10.95
C TYR A 11 4.53 6.51 -9.57
N ARG A 12 5.62 5.76 -9.52
CA ARG A 12 6.51 5.68 -8.37
C ARG A 12 7.39 6.93 -8.31
N HIS A 13 7.72 7.42 -7.10
CA HIS A 13 8.73 8.47 -6.90
C HIS A 13 10.06 8.11 -7.58
N GLY A 14 10.90 9.11 -7.82
CA GLY A 14 12.24 8.96 -8.38
C GLY A 14 13.25 8.35 -7.39
N ASP A 15 14.51 8.27 -7.83
CA ASP A 15 15.62 7.84 -7.00
C ASP A 15 15.73 8.70 -5.73
N ARG A 16 16.22 8.09 -4.63
CA ARG A 16 16.26 8.69 -3.31
C ARG A 16 17.33 8.08 -2.41
N SER A 17 17.65 8.76 -1.30
CA SER A 17 18.35 8.16 -0.17
C SER A 17 17.53 7.03 0.47
N PRO A 18 18.14 6.08 1.19
CA PRO A 18 17.41 5.03 1.91
C PRO A 18 16.44 5.64 2.92
N VAL A 19 15.38 4.91 3.27
CA VAL A 19 14.41 5.38 4.27
C VAL A 19 14.98 5.33 5.68
N LYS A 20 15.91 4.40 5.94
CA LYS A 20 16.60 4.23 7.22
C LYS A 20 17.89 3.44 7.02
N ALA A 21 18.82 3.54 7.95
CA ALA A 21 19.98 2.67 8.08
C ALA A 21 19.61 1.39 8.87
N TYR A 22 20.33 0.29 8.65
CA TYR A 22 20.30 -0.84 9.57
C TYR A 22 21.31 -0.64 10.71
N PRO A 23 21.16 -1.33 11.87
CA PRO A 23 21.95 -0.98 13.10
C PRO A 23 23.47 -1.01 12.93
N THR A 24 24.01 -1.88 12.09
CA THR A 24 25.47 -1.97 11.83
C THR A 24 25.91 -1.28 10.55
N ASP A 25 25.04 -0.48 9.94
CA ASP A 25 25.32 0.25 8.72
C ASP A 25 26.40 1.32 8.95
N PRO A 26 27.47 1.34 8.15
CA PRO A 26 28.49 2.39 8.24
C PRO A 26 27.99 3.76 7.77
N TYR A 27 26.91 3.82 6.98
CA TYR A 27 26.39 5.06 6.38
C TYR A 27 25.08 5.49 7.05
N GLN A 28 25.22 6.18 8.18
CA GLN A 28 24.11 6.76 8.90
C GLN A 28 23.54 8.00 8.20
N GLU A 29 22.48 8.61 8.72
CA GLU A 29 21.77 9.74 8.09
C GLU A 29 22.68 10.88 7.66
N SER A 30 23.76 11.15 8.41
CA SER A 30 24.76 12.17 8.09
C SER A 30 25.54 11.94 6.79
N ALA A 31 25.52 10.71 6.24
CA ALA A 31 26.14 10.41 4.94
C ALA A 31 25.26 10.88 3.75
N TRP A 32 24.03 11.29 4.00
CA TRP A 32 23.06 11.68 3.00
C TRP A 32 22.77 13.19 3.08
N PRO A 33 23.03 13.99 2.02
CA PRO A 33 22.99 15.45 2.09
C PRO A 33 21.66 16.04 2.56
N GLN A 34 20.53 15.37 2.24
CA GLN A 34 19.17 15.79 2.60
C GLN A 34 18.54 14.90 3.70
N GLY A 35 19.33 13.99 4.29
CA GLY A 35 18.82 13.00 5.23
C GLY A 35 18.18 11.78 4.55
N PHE A 36 17.49 10.97 5.36
CA PHE A 36 16.85 9.75 4.86
C PHE A 36 15.54 10.01 4.12
N GLY A 37 15.25 9.15 3.14
CA GLY A 37 14.00 9.12 2.39
C GLY A 37 13.80 10.28 1.40
N GLN A 38 14.82 11.10 1.17
CA GLN A 38 14.75 12.31 0.36
C GLN A 38 15.08 12.06 -1.11
N LEU A 39 14.36 12.69 -2.00
CA LEU A 39 14.54 12.58 -3.45
C LEU A 39 15.95 13.08 -3.85
N SER A 40 16.66 12.30 -4.65
CA SER A 40 17.98 12.70 -5.18
C SER A 40 17.84 13.59 -6.43
N GLN A 41 18.96 14.20 -6.86
CA GLN A 41 19.01 14.92 -8.13
C GLN A 41 18.70 14.01 -9.31
N GLU A 42 19.17 12.74 -9.27
CA GLU A 42 18.82 11.74 -10.27
C GLU A 42 17.30 11.47 -10.28
N GLY A 43 16.69 11.37 -9.10
CA GLY A 43 15.23 11.20 -8.97
C GLY A 43 14.44 12.38 -9.54
N MET A 44 14.92 13.60 -9.35
CA MET A 44 14.33 14.80 -9.98
C MET A 44 14.43 14.73 -11.51
N GLN A 45 15.61 14.36 -12.04
CA GLN A 45 15.83 14.19 -13.47
C GLN A 45 14.95 13.11 -14.09
N GLN A 46 14.82 11.95 -13.44
CA GLN A 46 13.93 10.85 -13.87
C GLN A 46 12.47 11.32 -14.01
N HIS A 47 12.01 12.19 -13.11
CA HIS A 47 10.66 12.72 -13.15
C HIS A 47 10.49 13.85 -14.18
N LEU A 48 11.49 14.68 -14.39
CA LEU A 48 11.50 15.64 -15.49
C LEU A 48 11.35 14.94 -16.84
N GLU A 49 12.11 13.87 -17.06
CA GLU A 49 12.04 13.04 -18.27
C GLU A 49 10.71 12.32 -18.43
N LEU A 50 10.13 11.81 -17.33
CA LEU A 50 8.78 11.23 -17.35
C LEU A 50 7.74 12.30 -17.74
N GLY A 51 7.86 13.53 -17.22
CA GLY A 51 6.99 14.65 -17.59
C GLY A 51 7.09 15.00 -19.07
N GLN A 52 8.30 15.04 -19.62
CA GLN A 52 8.55 15.28 -21.05
C GLN A 52 7.97 14.15 -21.92
N PHE A 53 8.12 12.88 -21.49
CA PHE A 53 7.50 11.74 -22.14
C PHE A 53 5.97 11.89 -22.19
N LEU A 54 5.34 12.21 -21.06
CA LEU A 54 3.89 12.43 -20.99
C LEU A 54 3.46 13.61 -21.87
N ARG A 55 4.21 14.70 -21.88
CA ARG A 55 3.96 15.84 -22.78
C ARG A 55 3.91 15.42 -24.25
N LYS A 56 4.91 14.63 -24.68
CA LYS A 56 4.98 14.11 -26.04
C LYS A 56 3.82 13.16 -26.35
N ARG A 57 3.54 12.20 -25.45
CA ARG A 57 2.48 11.20 -25.63
C ARG A 57 1.10 11.84 -25.76
N TYR A 58 0.83 12.88 -25.00
CA TYR A 58 -0.48 13.54 -24.95
C TYR A 58 -0.54 14.85 -25.76
N THR A 59 0.35 15.02 -26.73
CA THR A 59 0.29 16.12 -27.69
C THR A 59 -1.03 16.08 -28.47
N GLY A 60 -1.74 17.21 -28.55
CA GLY A 60 -3.07 17.29 -29.16
C GLY A 60 -4.24 16.85 -28.28
N PHE A 61 -3.98 16.14 -27.18
CA PHE A 61 -4.98 15.81 -26.17
C PHE A 61 -4.98 16.82 -25.00
N LEU A 62 -3.83 17.07 -24.40
CA LEU A 62 -3.65 18.11 -23.39
C LEU A 62 -3.26 19.43 -24.04
N GLY A 63 -3.82 20.54 -23.56
CA GLY A 63 -3.36 21.87 -23.89
C GLY A 63 -1.86 22.04 -23.69
N GLU A 64 -1.20 22.93 -24.45
CA GLU A 64 0.21 23.21 -24.23
C GLU A 64 0.44 24.01 -22.95
N ASP A 65 -0.48 24.88 -22.59
CA ASP A 65 -0.51 25.63 -21.36
C ASP A 65 -1.18 24.84 -20.24
N TYR A 66 -0.69 24.99 -19.01
CA TYR A 66 -1.36 24.43 -17.85
C TYR A 66 -2.77 24.98 -17.69
N ASN A 67 -3.72 24.08 -17.56
CA ASN A 67 -5.13 24.40 -17.31
C ASN A 67 -5.66 23.53 -16.15
N ARG A 68 -6.05 24.17 -15.05
CA ARG A 68 -6.57 23.50 -13.85
C ARG A 68 -7.84 22.66 -14.09
N PHE A 69 -8.54 22.91 -15.19
CA PHE A 69 -9.74 22.16 -15.56
C PHE A 69 -9.43 20.91 -16.40
N GLU A 70 -8.20 20.79 -16.90
CA GLU A 70 -7.76 19.62 -17.69
C GLU A 70 -7.02 18.57 -16.86
N ILE A 71 -6.31 18.98 -15.81
CA ILE A 71 -5.44 18.09 -15.06
C ILE A 71 -5.61 18.29 -13.55
N ALA A 72 -5.61 17.18 -12.82
CA ALA A 72 -5.50 17.13 -11.38
C ALA A 72 -4.32 16.25 -10.96
N VAL A 73 -3.57 16.67 -9.94
CA VAL A 73 -2.40 15.94 -9.42
C VAL A 73 -2.57 15.69 -7.93
N ARG A 74 -2.45 14.44 -7.53
CA ARG A 74 -2.46 14.00 -6.14
C ARG A 74 -1.19 13.22 -5.82
N SER A 75 -0.62 13.49 -4.66
CA SER A 75 0.55 12.80 -4.12
C SER A 75 0.22 12.20 -2.74
N THR A 76 0.93 11.15 -2.34
CA THR A 76 1.07 10.83 -0.92
C THR A 76 1.85 11.95 -0.23
N ASP A 77 1.67 12.10 1.10
CA ASP A 77 2.30 13.14 1.91
C ASP A 77 3.72 12.74 2.36
N TYR A 78 4.60 12.55 1.37
CA TYR A 78 6.04 12.33 1.56
C TYR A 78 6.82 13.29 0.65
N ASP A 79 7.89 13.89 1.17
CA ASP A 79 8.73 14.84 0.41
C ASP A 79 9.11 14.29 -0.96
N ARG A 80 9.60 13.05 -1.01
CA ARG A 80 10.03 12.41 -2.27
C ARG A 80 8.92 12.28 -3.32
N THR A 81 7.68 12.04 -2.90
CA THR A 81 6.55 11.92 -3.85
C THR A 81 6.03 13.28 -4.29
N LEU A 82 5.97 14.26 -3.39
CA LEU A 82 5.61 15.64 -3.70
C LEU A 82 6.64 16.27 -4.64
N MET A 83 7.94 16.11 -4.33
CA MET A 83 9.04 16.60 -5.17
C MET A 83 9.08 15.89 -6.53
N SER A 84 8.79 14.58 -6.57
CA SER A 84 8.64 13.83 -7.83
C SER A 84 7.51 14.39 -8.70
N ALA A 85 6.36 14.68 -8.11
CA ALA A 85 5.26 15.31 -8.82
C ALA A 85 5.63 16.71 -9.35
N ALA A 86 6.32 17.53 -8.53
CA ALA A 86 6.78 18.86 -8.96
C ALA A 86 7.77 18.79 -10.13
N SER A 87 8.74 17.85 -10.08
CA SER A 87 9.70 17.63 -11.15
C SER A 87 9.04 17.10 -12.43
N ASN A 88 8.05 16.21 -12.29
CA ASN A 88 7.25 15.72 -13.41
C ASN A 88 6.49 16.85 -14.10
N LEU A 89 5.83 17.71 -13.35
CA LEU A 89 5.07 18.84 -13.85
C LEU A 89 5.96 19.89 -14.55
N ALA A 90 7.20 20.06 -14.11
CA ALA A 90 8.16 20.91 -14.81
C ALA A 90 8.47 20.39 -16.23
N GLY A 91 8.52 19.06 -16.41
CA GLY A 91 8.68 18.45 -17.74
C GLY A 91 7.39 18.44 -18.57
N LEU A 92 6.24 18.31 -17.92
CA LEU A 92 4.93 18.23 -18.58
C LEU A 92 4.42 19.60 -19.04
N TYR A 93 4.63 20.66 -18.21
CA TYR A 93 4.14 22.02 -18.44
C TYR A 93 5.25 23.07 -18.23
N PRO A 94 6.32 23.08 -19.06
CA PRO A 94 7.24 24.20 -19.05
C PRO A 94 6.46 25.49 -19.41
N PRO A 95 6.61 26.58 -18.62
CA PRO A 95 5.83 27.80 -18.84
C PRO A 95 6.11 28.43 -20.18
N LYS A 96 5.06 28.91 -20.86
CA LYS A 96 5.13 29.63 -22.15
C LYS A 96 4.26 30.88 -22.11
N GLY A 97 4.58 31.87 -22.91
CA GLY A 97 3.76 33.05 -23.10
C GLY A 97 3.34 33.72 -21.79
N SER A 98 2.04 33.83 -21.55
CA SER A 98 1.47 34.47 -20.34
C SER A 98 1.68 33.69 -19.04
N GLN A 99 2.11 32.43 -19.12
CA GLN A 99 2.42 31.61 -17.94
C GLN A 99 3.86 31.78 -17.42
N VAL A 100 4.71 32.49 -18.17
CA VAL A 100 6.06 32.88 -17.73
C VAL A 100 5.95 34.01 -16.70
N PHE A 101 5.98 33.69 -15.40
CA PHE A 101 5.87 34.73 -14.38
C PHE A 101 7.23 35.38 -14.01
N HIS A 102 8.34 34.76 -14.41
CA HIS A 102 9.69 35.30 -14.20
C HIS A 102 10.59 34.91 -15.39
N PRO A 103 11.21 35.89 -16.09
CA PRO A 103 12.13 35.63 -17.20
C PRO A 103 13.34 34.78 -16.71
N GLY A 104 13.70 33.74 -17.47
CA GLY A 104 14.84 32.88 -17.15
C GLY A 104 14.54 31.76 -16.12
N LEU A 105 13.30 31.62 -15.70
CA LEU A 105 12.85 30.49 -14.88
C LEU A 105 11.90 29.59 -15.69
N ASP A 106 12.39 28.43 -16.10
CA ASP A 106 11.62 27.44 -16.87
C ASP A 106 10.75 26.55 -15.95
N TRP A 107 10.06 27.19 -15.02
CA TRP A 107 9.18 26.52 -14.05
C TRP A 107 7.98 27.40 -13.71
N GLN A 108 6.84 26.79 -13.44
CA GLN A 108 5.65 27.44 -12.89
C GLN A 108 5.03 26.61 -11.75
N PRO A 109 4.40 27.25 -10.75
CA PRO A 109 3.72 26.55 -9.67
C PRO A 109 2.42 25.91 -10.18
N ILE A 110 2.32 24.58 -10.06
CA ILE A 110 1.12 23.81 -10.36
C ILE A 110 0.69 23.10 -9.09
N PRO A 111 -0.59 23.16 -8.69
CA PRO A 111 -1.06 22.56 -7.43
C PRO A 111 -0.88 21.03 -7.41
N ILE A 112 -0.32 20.53 -6.30
CA ILE A 112 -0.23 19.11 -5.97
C ILE A 112 -1.02 18.93 -4.68
N HIS A 113 -2.08 18.11 -4.73
CA HIS A 113 -2.94 17.86 -3.59
C HIS A 113 -2.45 16.63 -2.82
N THR A 114 -2.63 16.64 -1.51
CA THR A 114 -2.31 15.50 -0.63
C THR A 114 -3.31 15.42 0.51
N VAL A 115 -3.28 14.32 1.24
CA VAL A 115 -3.91 14.15 2.56
C VAL A 115 -2.83 13.69 3.52
N SER A 116 -3.05 13.84 4.83
CA SER A 116 -2.10 13.40 5.85
C SER A 116 -1.83 11.89 5.75
N GLN A 117 -0.65 11.44 6.19
CA GLN A 117 -0.22 10.03 6.03
C GLN A 117 -1.16 9.06 6.74
N ASP A 118 -1.75 9.44 7.87
CA ASP A 118 -2.68 8.64 8.66
C ASP A 118 -4.10 8.53 8.02
N GLU A 119 -4.45 9.49 7.17
CA GLU A 119 -5.70 9.48 6.39
C GLU A 119 -5.56 8.84 5.01
N GLU A 120 -4.30 8.59 4.54
CA GLU A 120 -4.03 8.08 3.20
C GLU A 120 -4.38 6.61 3.06
N LYS A 121 -5.50 6.32 2.40
CA LYS A 121 -5.98 4.96 2.09
C LYS A 121 -5.94 4.61 0.61
N LEU A 122 -5.72 5.62 -0.24
CA LEU A 122 -5.80 5.45 -1.69
C LEU A 122 -4.47 5.13 -2.33
N LEU A 123 -3.38 5.75 -1.86
CA LEU A 123 -2.08 5.69 -2.53
C LEU A 123 -0.95 5.10 -1.69
N SER A 124 -1.13 4.86 -0.38
CA SER A 124 -0.11 4.29 0.49
C SER A 124 -0.47 2.88 0.93
N PHE A 125 0.25 1.88 0.45
CA PHE A 125 0.04 0.47 0.74
C PHE A 125 1.30 -0.18 1.31
N PRO A 126 1.16 -1.21 2.19
CA PRO A 126 -0.10 -1.69 2.75
C PRO A 126 -0.76 -0.67 3.69
N ILE A 127 -2.09 -0.63 3.70
CA ILE A 127 -2.86 0.23 4.61
C ILE A 127 -2.69 -0.30 6.04
N ALA A 128 -2.12 0.53 6.93
CA ALA A 128 -1.75 0.15 8.28
C ALA A 128 -2.98 -0.23 9.16
N ASN A 129 -4.07 0.51 9.04
CA ASN A 129 -5.25 0.36 9.88
C ASN A 129 -6.29 -0.62 9.31
N CYS A 130 -5.86 -1.86 9.01
CA CYS A 130 -6.72 -2.94 8.54
C CYS A 130 -6.41 -4.25 9.28
N PRO A 131 -7.06 -4.53 10.45
CA PRO A 131 -6.78 -5.70 11.27
C PRO A 131 -6.89 -7.03 10.51
N ARG A 132 -7.86 -7.15 9.60
CA ARG A 132 -8.02 -8.36 8.78
C ARG A 132 -6.82 -8.60 7.88
N TYR A 133 -6.29 -7.56 7.23
CA TYR A 133 -5.07 -7.66 6.42
C TYR A 133 -3.86 -8.06 7.28
N GLN A 134 -3.70 -7.49 8.47
CA GLN A 134 -2.61 -7.85 9.38
C GLN A 134 -2.68 -9.33 9.81
N LEU A 135 -3.90 -9.86 10.02
CA LEU A 135 -4.10 -11.29 10.32
C LEU A 135 -3.67 -12.15 9.11
N LEU A 136 -4.08 -11.79 7.89
CA LEU A 136 -3.67 -12.49 6.66
C LEU A 136 -2.15 -12.50 6.48
N MET A 137 -1.46 -11.42 6.81
CA MET A 137 0.00 -11.37 6.76
C MET A 137 0.65 -12.32 7.75
N LYS A 138 0.18 -12.38 9.00
CA LYS A 138 0.68 -13.36 10.01
C LYS A 138 0.46 -14.82 9.58
N GLU A 139 -0.66 -15.11 8.91
CA GLU A 139 -0.93 -16.43 8.36
C GLU A 139 0.03 -16.81 7.22
N THR A 140 0.53 -15.80 6.49
CA THR A 140 1.42 -15.96 5.32
C THR A 140 2.90 -16.18 5.72
N GLU A 141 3.37 -15.62 6.84
CA GLU A 141 4.80 -15.59 7.24
C GLU A 141 5.38 -16.93 7.75
N ARG A 142 4.63 -18.02 7.69
CA ARG A 142 5.07 -19.34 8.18
C ARG A 142 5.87 -20.13 7.15
N THR A 143 7.09 -19.71 6.71
CA THR A 143 7.89 -20.54 5.78
C THR A 143 9.42 -20.33 5.80
N GLU A 144 10.12 -21.34 5.55
CA GLU A 144 11.34 -21.96 5.00
C GLU A 144 12.62 -21.12 4.70
N ILE A 145 12.79 -19.86 5.19
CA ILE A 145 13.99 -19.04 4.88
C ILE A 145 14.83 -18.74 6.14
N GLN A 146 14.70 -19.54 7.18
CA GLN A 146 15.21 -19.23 8.53
C GLN A 146 16.72 -18.99 8.58
N ASP A 147 17.53 -19.82 7.95
CA ASP A 147 19.00 -19.73 8.01
C ASP A 147 19.53 -18.44 7.39
N PHE A 148 18.98 -18.05 6.24
CA PHE A 148 19.36 -16.80 5.56
C PHE A 148 18.88 -15.57 6.36
N LEU A 149 17.66 -15.61 6.89
CA LEU A 149 17.13 -14.56 7.75
C LEU A 149 18.00 -14.38 9.01
N GLU A 150 18.45 -15.48 9.61
CA GLU A 150 19.33 -15.45 10.77
C GLU A 150 20.72 -14.88 10.45
N MET A 151 21.29 -15.25 9.33
CA MET A 151 22.55 -14.67 8.84
C MET A 151 22.41 -13.16 8.66
N VAL A 152 21.39 -12.68 7.97
CA VAL A 152 21.16 -11.24 7.76
C VAL A 152 20.91 -10.53 9.08
N ARG A 153 20.11 -11.11 9.98
CA ARG A 153 19.88 -10.57 11.33
C ARG A 153 21.19 -10.30 12.05
N ASN A 154 22.06 -11.32 12.11
CA ASN A 154 23.31 -11.22 12.84
C ASN A 154 24.28 -10.22 12.21
N LYS A 155 24.38 -10.16 10.87
CA LYS A 155 25.28 -9.24 10.15
C LYS A 155 24.78 -7.80 10.16
N ALA A 156 23.48 -7.58 10.03
CA ALA A 156 22.87 -6.25 10.06
C ALA A 156 22.57 -5.74 11.50
N GLY A 157 22.80 -6.55 12.53
CA GLY A 157 22.54 -6.19 13.92
C GLY A 157 21.07 -6.06 14.28
N LEU A 158 20.18 -6.75 13.57
CA LEU A 158 18.73 -6.66 13.77
C LEU A 158 18.29 -7.44 15.02
N LYS A 159 17.31 -6.91 15.75
CA LYS A 159 16.72 -7.60 16.93
C LYS A 159 15.82 -8.78 16.53
N SER A 160 15.14 -8.66 15.40
CA SER A 160 14.27 -9.69 14.82
C SER A 160 14.34 -9.65 13.30
N THR A 161 13.96 -10.74 12.64
CA THR A 161 13.84 -10.80 11.19
C THR A 161 12.38 -11.01 10.79
N SER A 162 11.97 -10.27 9.80
CA SER A 162 10.72 -10.43 9.06
C SER A 162 11.01 -10.10 7.59
N ILE A 163 10.08 -10.37 6.72
CA ILE A 163 10.19 -9.96 5.30
C ILE A 163 10.37 -8.44 5.20
N GLU A 164 9.71 -7.67 6.04
CA GLU A 164 9.84 -6.22 6.09
C GLU A 164 11.24 -5.77 6.50
N THR A 165 11.86 -6.40 7.49
CA THR A 165 13.23 -6.07 7.89
C THR A 165 14.25 -6.42 6.82
N ILE A 166 14.09 -7.54 6.12
CA ILE A 166 14.94 -7.92 4.97
C ILE A 166 14.76 -6.94 3.82
N TRP A 167 13.53 -6.55 3.53
CA TRP A 167 13.27 -5.51 2.54
C TRP A 167 14.01 -4.22 2.87
N SER A 168 13.93 -3.77 4.12
CA SER A 168 14.63 -2.55 4.57
C SER A 168 16.15 -2.65 4.40
N VAL A 169 16.78 -3.78 4.75
CA VAL A 169 18.22 -3.99 4.55
C VAL A 169 18.58 -3.94 3.07
N HIS A 170 17.83 -4.64 2.22
CA HIS A 170 18.05 -4.56 0.76
C HIS A 170 17.90 -3.14 0.24
N ASP A 171 16.87 -2.41 0.68
CA ASP A 171 16.62 -1.04 0.22
C ASP A 171 17.79 -0.12 0.54
N THR A 172 18.30 -0.21 1.77
CA THR A 172 19.49 0.55 2.21
C THR A 172 20.70 0.24 1.36
N LEU A 173 21.06 -1.03 1.23
CA LEU A 173 22.21 -1.48 0.44
C LEU A 173 22.09 -1.12 -1.05
N PHE A 174 20.89 -1.21 -1.61
CA PHE A 174 20.63 -0.81 -2.99
C PHE A 174 20.82 0.69 -3.20
N CYS A 175 20.30 1.53 -2.32
CA CYS A 175 20.50 2.98 -2.37
C CYS A 175 21.98 3.34 -2.23
N GLU A 176 22.71 2.72 -1.29
CA GLU A 176 24.16 2.92 -1.09
C GLU A 176 24.95 2.61 -2.35
N GLN A 177 24.75 1.43 -2.94
CA GLN A 177 25.43 1.03 -4.17
C GLN A 177 25.14 2.01 -5.32
N LYS A 178 23.88 2.42 -5.46
CA LYS A 178 23.49 3.36 -6.51
C LYS A 178 24.14 4.74 -6.35
N HIS A 179 24.39 5.15 -5.12
CA HIS A 179 25.07 6.42 -4.79
C HIS A 179 26.59 6.26 -4.61
N GLY A 180 27.19 5.13 -5.06
CA GLY A 180 28.64 4.91 -5.08
C GLY A 180 29.26 4.62 -3.70
N LEU A 181 28.45 4.30 -2.70
CA LEU A 181 28.92 3.88 -1.38
C LEU A 181 29.21 2.37 -1.39
N PRO A 182 30.44 1.93 -1.05
CA PRO A 182 30.80 0.52 -1.11
C PRO A 182 30.06 -0.29 -0.02
N PRO A 183 29.49 -1.46 -0.38
CA PRO A 183 28.80 -2.31 0.59
C PRO A 183 29.78 -2.91 1.60
N PRO A 184 29.33 -3.29 2.81
CA PRO A 184 30.14 -4.04 3.78
C PRO A 184 30.61 -5.38 3.21
N ALA A 185 31.75 -5.88 3.72
CA ALA A 185 32.39 -7.10 3.21
C ALA A 185 31.51 -8.37 3.24
N TRP A 186 30.49 -8.43 4.09
CA TRP A 186 29.55 -9.55 4.16
C TRP A 186 28.50 -9.53 3.03
N VAL A 187 28.36 -8.40 2.33
CA VAL A 187 27.41 -8.23 1.21
C VAL A 187 28.12 -8.64 -0.09
N THR A 188 28.17 -9.94 -0.31
CA THR A 188 28.65 -10.48 -1.59
C THR A 188 27.59 -10.33 -2.68
N PRO A 189 27.95 -10.47 -3.98
CA PRO A 189 26.96 -10.49 -5.06
C PRO A 189 25.82 -11.49 -4.81
N ASP A 190 26.13 -12.71 -4.35
CA ASP A 190 25.12 -13.75 -4.07
C ASP A 190 24.17 -13.33 -2.92
N VAL A 191 24.69 -12.66 -1.89
CA VAL A 191 23.86 -12.10 -0.81
C VAL A 191 22.94 -11.02 -1.34
N MET A 192 23.45 -10.12 -2.20
CA MET A 192 22.65 -9.05 -2.79
C MET A 192 21.56 -9.59 -3.72
N ASP A 193 21.88 -10.59 -4.54
CA ASP A 193 20.91 -11.25 -5.42
C ASP A 193 19.82 -11.99 -4.62
N THR A 194 20.21 -12.66 -3.53
CA THR A 194 19.25 -13.30 -2.62
C THR A 194 18.34 -12.27 -1.93
N LEU A 195 18.91 -11.17 -1.46
CA LEU A 195 18.12 -10.08 -0.88
C LEU A 195 17.13 -9.48 -1.89
N LYS A 196 17.55 -9.28 -3.14
CA LYS A 196 16.72 -8.83 -4.25
C LYS A 196 15.58 -9.81 -4.56
N LEU A 197 15.91 -11.10 -4.61
CA LEU A 197 14.90 -12.16 -4.79
C LEU A 197 13.85 -12.14 -3.68
N LEU A 198 14.30 -12.07 -2.42
CA LEU A 198 13.40 -12.00 -1.27
C LEU A 198 12.57 -10.72 -1.24
N LYS A 199 13.13 -9.60 -1.69
CA LYS A 199 12.39 -8.34 -1.84
C LYS A 199 11.28 -8.46 -2.87
N ASN A 200 11.56 -9.02 -4.05
CA ASN A 200 10.55 -9.27 -5.08
C ASN A 200 9.46 -10.23 -4.59
N PHE A 201 9.86 -11.31 -3.92
CA PHE A 201 8.94 -12.25 -3.29
C PHE A 201 8.11 -11.58 -2.18
N GLY A 202 8.70 -10.63 -1.44
CA GLY A 202 8.01 -9.84 -0.44
C GLY A 202 6.80 -9.07 -0.99
N PHE A 203 6.89 -8.51 -2.20
CA PHE A 203 5.74 -7.89 -2.86
C PHE A 203 4.61 -8.89 -3.14
N GLN A 204 4.96 -10.10 -3.59
CA GLN A 204 3.97 -11.16 -3.81
C GLN A 204 3.33 -11.62 -2.50
N LEU A 205 4.11 -11.70 -1.41
CA LEU A 205 3.57 -12.01 -0.09
C LEU A 205 2.61 -10.94 0.41
N LEU A 206 2.94 -9.66 0.20
CA LEU A 206 2.09 -8.55 0.61
C LEU A 206 0.72 -8.58 -0.10
N PHE A 207 0.69 -8.84 -1.40
CA PHE A 207 -0.52 -8.61 -2.19
C PHE A 207 -1.02 -9.82 -2.98
N GLY A 208 -0.14 -10.74 -3.41
CA GLY A 208 -0.43 -11.76 -4.41
C GLY A 208 -0.61 -13.19 -3.88
N ILE A 209 0.15 -13.60 -2.87
CA ILE A 209 0.15 -14.97 -2.35
C ILE A 209 -0.80 -15.10 -1.16
N TYR A 210 -1.43 -16.27 -1.01
CA TYR A 210 -2.37 -16.60 0.06
C TYR A 210 -3.54 -15.62 0.19
N LYS A 211 -4.75 -16.12 -0.13
CA LYS A 211 -6.00 -15.33 -0.15
C LYS A 211 -5.86 -14.02 -0.95
N ARG A 212 -5.23 -14.12 -2.12
CA ARG A 212 -4.91 -13.00 -3.00
C ARG A 212 -6.09 -12.06 -3.21
N GLU A 213 -7.26 -12.60 -3.58
CA GLU A 213 -8.45 -11.80 -3.86
C GLU A 213 -8.87 -10.95 -2.65
N GLU A 214 -8.84 -11.54 -1.44
CA GLU A 214 -9.14 -10.81 -0.20
C GLU A 214 -8.09 -9.73 0.08
N LYS A 215 -6.77 -10.04 -0.06
CA LYS A 215 -5.71 -9.04 0.10
C LYS A 215 -5.83 -7.91 -0.92
N CYS A 216 -6.08 -8.23 -2.19
CA CYS A 216 -6.28 -7.23 -3.24
C CYS A 216 -7.47 -6.32 -2.92
N ARG A 217 -8.61 -6.87 -2.47
CA ARG A 217 -9.79 -6.10 -2.08
C ARG A 217 -9.52 -5.15 -0.91
N LEU A 218 -8.74 -5.59 0.08
CA LEU A 218 -8.40 -4.77 1.25
C LEU A 218 -7.35 -3.69 0.97
N GLN A 219 -6.57 -3.82 -0.09
CA GLN A 219 -5.45 -2.94 -0.44
C GLN A 219 -5.68 -2.27 -1.82
N GLY A 220 -5.09 -2.76 -2.88
CA GLY A 220 -5.14 -2.17 -4.23
C GLY A 220 -6.53 -1.97 -4.82
N GLY A 221 -7.53 -2.71 -4.33
CA GLY A 221 -8.92 -2.62 -4.77
C GLY A 221 -9.56 -1.24 -4.53
N LEU A 222 -9.17 -0.53 -3.48
CA LEU A 222 -9.63 0.86 -3.25
C LEU A 222 -9.18 1.81 -4.35
N LEU A 223 -7.92 1.72 -4.75
CA LEU A 223 -7.38 2.54 -5.84
C LEU A 223 -8.01 2.15 -7.17
N LEU A 224 -8.20 0.85 -7.41
CA LEU A 224 -8.86 0.36 -8.62
C LEU A 224 -10.33 0.84 -8.70
N ASP A 225 -11.07 0.82 -7.59
CA ASP A 225 -12.42 1.38 -7.51
C ASP A 225 -12.45 2.87 -7.88
N GLN A 226 -11.51 3.65 -7.34
CA GLN A 226 -11.40 5.08 -7.68
C GLN A 226 -11.06 5.30 -9.16
N ILE A 227 -10.17 4.46 -9.72
CA ILE A 227 -9.84 4.52 -11.17
C ILE A 227 -11.09 4.20 -12.00
N ILE A 228 -11.83 3.16 -11.67
CA ILE A 228 -13.07 2.77 -12.36
C ILE A 228 -14.11 3.89 -12.29
N LYS A 229 -14.30 4.51 -11.13
CA LYS A 229 -15.21 5.65 -10.95
C LYS A 229 -14.81 6.81 -11.86
N ASN A 230 -13.53 7.20 -11.85
CA ASN A 230 -13.04 8.29 -12.69
C ASN A 230 -13.24 7.99 -14.20
N LEU A 231 -12.97 6.75 -14.65
CA LEU A 231 -13.20 6.33 -16.04
C LEU A 231 -14.69 6.31 -16.40
N SER A 232 -15.55 5.86 -15.48
CA SER A 232 -17.01 5.81 -15.68
C SER A 232 -17.60 7.22 -15.74
N ASP A 233 -17.17 8.12 -14.86
CA ASP A 233 -17.56 9.53 -14.89
C ASP A 233 -17.14 10.16 -16.21
N ALA A 234 -15.92 9.92 -16.66
CA ALA A 234 -15.40 10.40 -17.92
C ALA A 234 -16.18 9.87 -19.15
N ALA A 235 -16.74 8.66 -19.07
CA ALA A 235 -17.58 8.10 -20.13
C ALA A 235 -18.98 8.72 -20.19
N THR A 236 -19.45 9.38 -19.11
CA THR A 236 -20.83 9.92 -19.02
C THR A 236 -20.89 11.43 -19.08
N LEU A 237 -19.83 12.15 -18.68
CA LEU A 237 -19.81 13.61 -18.62
C LEU A 237 -19.60 14.24 -20.01
N ASN A 238 -20.19 15.41 -20.22
CA ASN A 238 -19.92 16.22 -21.40
C ASN A 238 -18.47 16.73 -21.37
N SER A 239 -17.81 16.74 -22.53
CA SER A 239 -16.38 17.07 -22.72
C SER A 239 -15.90 18.38 -22.05
N ASN A 240 -16.79 19.32 -21.75
CA ASN A 240 -16.45 20.61 -21.14
C ASN A 240 -16.37 20.62 -19.61
N GLN A 241 -16.76 19.53 -18.92
CA GLN A 241 -16.81 19.44 -17.46
C GLN A 241 -15.85 18.38 -16.88
N GLN A 242 -15.03 17.77 -17.72
CA GLN A 242 -14.28 16.57 -17.39
C GLN A 242 -12.78 16.88 -17.33
N LEU A 243 -12.14 16.38 -16.27
CA LEU A 243 -10.68 16.32 -16.24
C LEU A 243 -10.19 15.36 -17.35
N LYS A 244 -9.24 15.82 -18.15
CA LYS A 244 -8.60 15.00 -19.19
C LYS A 244 -7.56 14.05 -18.59
N MET A 245 -6.86 14.48 -17.51
CA MET A 245 -5.81 13.69 -16.89
C MET A 245 -5.86 13.79 -15.37
N ILE A 246 -5.72 12.63 -14.70
CA ILE A 246 -5.51 12.55 -13.26
C ILE A 246 -4.16 11.87 -13.03
N MET A 247 -3.30 12.50 -12.25
CA MET A 247 -1.97 11.98 -11.92
C MET A 247 -1.87 11.64 -10.45
N TYR A 248 -1.32 10.46 -10.15
CA TYR A 248 -1.04 9.96 -8.82
C TYR A 248 0.46 9.75 -8.63
N SER A 249 1.08 10.53 -7.75
CA SER A 249 2.46 10.36 -7.32
C SER A 249 2.53 9.50 -6.07
N ALA A 250 3.14 8.32 -6.17
CA ALA A 250 3.09 7.33 -5.11
C ALA A 250 4.35 6.45 -5.03
N HIS A 251 4.20 5.18 -4.68
CA HIS A 251 5.25 4.24 -4.30
C HIS A 251 5.27 3.01 -5.21
N ASP A 252 6.33 2.21 -5.11
CA ASP A 252 6.40 0.89 -5.74
C ASP A 252 5.29 -0.04 -5.23
N THR A 253 5.03 -0.04 -3.92
CA THR A 253 3.93 -0.80 -3.31
C THR A 253 2.57 -0.43 -3.87
N THR A 254 2.35 0.84 -4.23
CA THR A 254 1.08 1.30 -4.83
C THR A 254 0.88 0.70 -6.21
N ILE A 255 1.93 0.70 -7.04
CA ILE A 255 1.89 0.08 -8.37
C ILE A 255 1.66 -1.42 -8.25
N VAL A 256 2.41 -2.10 -7.35
CA VAL A 256 2.26 -3.55 -7.15
C VAL A 256 0.86 -3.92 -6.66
N ALA A 257 0.34 -3.21 -5.65
CA ALA A 257 -1.00 -3.47 -5.13
C ALA A 257 -2.09 -3.34 -6.22
N LEU A 258 -1.97 -2.32 -7.08
CA LEU A 258 -2.87 -2.13 -8.22
C LEU A 258 -2.70 -3.21 -9.28
N GLN A 259 -1.45 -3.54 -9.67
CA GLN A 259 -1.17 -4.57 -10.67
C GLN A 259 -1.58 -5.97 -10.18
N GLU A 260 -1.45 -6.27 -8.89
CA GLU A 260 -1.97 -7.50 -8.29
C GLU A 260 -3.49 -7.53 -8.29
N ALA A 261 -4.17 -6.42 -8.00
CA ALA A 261 -5.63 -6.34 -8.11
C ALA A 261 -6.11 -6.57 -9.55
N LEU A 262 -5.37 -6.09 -10.54
CA LEU A 262 -5.61 -6.31 -11.97
C LEU A 262 -5.12 -7.68 -12.50
N ASN A 263 -4.38 -8.44 -11.69
CA ASN A 263 -3.73 -9.69 -12.09
C ASN A 263 -2.76 -9.54 -13.29
N VAL A 264 -1.98 -8.45 -13.29
CA VAL A 264 -0.98 -8.13 -14.34
C VAL A 264 0.43 -7.88 -13.77
N TYR A 265 0.66 -8.15 -12.49
CA TYR A 265 1.95 -7.96 -11.85
C TYR A 265 2.98 -8.96 -12.37
N ASN A 266 4.17 -8.46 -12.73
CA ASN A 266 5.24 -9.26 -13.33
C ASN A 266 6.20 -9.91 -12.32
N GLY A 267 5.96 -9.78 -11.01
CA GLY A 267 6.80 -10.34 -9.95
C GLY A 267 8.07 -9.54 -9.64
N LEU A 268 8.27 -8.37 -10.24
CA LEU A 268 9.48 -7.56 -10.08
C LEU A 268 9.16 -6.20 -9.43
N GLN A 269 10.10 -5.70 -8.62
CA GLN A 269 9.96 -4.35 -8.06
C GLN A 269 9.82 -3.31 -9.18
N PRO A 270 8.78 -2.47 -9.15
CA PRO A 270 8.67 -1.33 -10.05
C PRO A 270 9.91 -0.43 -9.94
N PRO A 271 10.63 -0.12 -11.04
CA PRO A 271 11.75 0.82 -11.02
C PRO A 271 11.35 2.22 -10.57
N TYR A 272 12.32 3.06 -10.20
CA TYR A 272 12.09 4.48 -9.95
C TYR A 272 11.49 5.16 -11.19
N ALA A 273 10.57 6.08 -10.97
CA ALA A 273 9.79 6.77 -12.01
C ALA A 273 9.06 5.85 -13.00
N SER A 274 8.86 4.56 -12.65
CA SER A 274 7.97 3.69 -13.42
C SER A 274 6.53 4.19 -13.34
N CYS A 275 5.77 3.97 -14.42
CA CYS A 275 4.47 4.59 -14.62
C CYS A 275 3.45 3.58 -15.16
N GLN A 276 2.34 3.41 -14.46
CA GLN A 276 1.14 2.71 -14.90
C GLN A 276 0.18 3.71 -15.52
N ILE A 277 -0.29 3.43 -16.72
CA ILE A 277 -1.16 4.31 -17.52
C ILE A 277 -2.47 3.60 -17.81
N PHE A 278 -3.57 4.31 -17.64
CA PHE A 278 -4.91 3.94 -18.11
C PHE A 278 -5.41 5.01 -19.06
N GLU A 279 -5.88 4.60 -20.23
CA GLU A 279 -6.48 5.50 -21.23
C GLU A 279 -7.89 5.03 -21.53
N LEU A 280 -8.86 5.93 -21.36
CA LEU A 280 -10.24 5.72 -21.79
C LEU A 280 -10.40 6.22 -23.21
N HIS A 281 -10.76 5.32 -24.11
CA HIS A 281 -10.97 5.63 -25.52
C HIS A 281 -12.44 5.53 -25.86
N GLN A 282 -12.96 6.48 -26.61
CA GLN A 282 -14.26 6.38 -27.28
C GLN A 282 -14.09 5.75 -28.66
N ASN A 283 -14.82 4.69 -28.92
CA ASN A 283 -14.84 3.98 -30.18
C ASN A 283 -15.79 4.67 -31.19
N GLU A 284 -15.66 4.36 -32.47
CA GLU A 284 -16.51 4.93 -33.55
C GLU A 284 -18.01 4.68 -33.34
N ASN A 285 -18.37 3.60 -32.71
CA ASN A 285 -19.77 3.27 -32.35
C ASN A 285 -20.30 3.97 -31.11
N GLY A 286 -19.49 4.87 -30.49
CA GLY A 286 -19.84 5.58 -29.26
C GLY A 286 -19.62 4.81 -27.97
N SER A 287 -19.21 3.53 -28.03
CA SER A 287 -18.82 2.76 -26.83
C SER A 287 -17.45 3.20 -26.31
N PHE A 288 -17.14 2.80 -25.06
CA PHE A 288 -15.86 3.13 -24.42
C PHE A 288 -15.03 1.87 -24.15
N SER A 289 -13.69 2.02 -24.24
CA SER A 289 -12.75 0.96 -23.92
C SER A 289 -11.56 1.52 -23.13
N VAL A 290 -10.97 0.66 -22.29
CA VAL A 290 -9.83 0.98 -21.42
C VAL A 290 -8.58 0.31 -21.98
N ALA A 291 -7.56 1.10 -22.28
CA ALA A 291 -6.23 0.62 -22.61
C ALA A 291 -5.29 0.81 -21.40
N MET A 292 -4.51 -0.23 -21.09
CA MET A 292 -3.53 -0.19 -20.00
C MET A 292 -2.12 -0.31 -20.54
N PHE A 293 -1.20 0.51 -20.00
CA PHE A 293 0.22 0.46 -20.35
C PHE A 293 1.09 0.58 -19.11
N TYR A 294 2.29 0.02 -19.19
CA TYR A 294 3.28 0.13 -18.13
C TYR A 294 4.64 0.56 -18.70
N ARG A 295 5.15 1.69 -18.20
CA ARG A 295 6.48 2.19 -18.52
C ARG A 295 7.41 1.93 -17.33
N ASN A 296 8.27 0.94 -17.47
CA ASN A 296 9.24 0.53 -16.44
C ASN A 296 10.69 0.63 -16.92
N ASP A 297 10.90 1.15 -18.12
CA ASP A 297 12.21 1.38 -18.72
C ASP A 297 12.18 2.74 -19.45
N SER A 298 12.98 3.70 -18.97
CA SER A 298 13.07 5.04 -19.56
C SER A 298 13.79 5.06 -20.91
N SER A 299 14.61 4.03 -21.21
CA SER A 299 15.31 3.92 -22.48
C SER A 299 14.41 3.47 -23.64
N VAL A 300 13.23 2.91 -23.33
CA VAL A 300 12.24 2.47 -24.29
C VAL A 300 11.23 3.59 -24.55
N ALA A 301 11.09 3.97 -25.83
CA ALA A 301 10.22 5.10 -26.22
C ALA A 301 8.74 4.86 -25.92
N GLU A 302 8.23 3.64 -26.16
CA GLU A 302 6.83 3.28 -25.95
C GLU A 302 6.69 2.35 -24.73
N PRO A 303 5.70 2.63 -23.84
CA PRO A 303 5.37 1.73 -22.76
C PRO A 303 4.77 0.44 -23.31
N TYR A 304 5.01 -0.68 -22.66
CA TYR A 304 4.38 -1.91 -23.10
C TYR A 304 2.92 -2.02 -22.65
N SER A 305 2.12 -2.63 -23.52
CA SER A 305 0.69 -2.84 -23.29
C SER A 305 0.45 -3.91 -22.22
N LEU A 306 -0.48 -3.66 -21.32
CA LEU A 306 -0.97 -4.63 -20.35
C LEU A 306 -2.37 -5.09 -20.74
N THR A 307 -2.61 -6.40 -20.72
CA THR A 307 -3.91 -6.98 -21.01
C THR A 307 -4.55 -7.51 -19.73
N LEU A 308 -5.77 -7.06 -19.42
CA LEU A 308 -6.54 -7.62 -18.32
C LEU A 308 -6.89 -9.07 -18.65
N PRO A 309 -6.58 -10.05 -17.77
CA PRO A 309 -6.95 -11.44 -18.00
C PRO A 309 -8.44 -11.61 -18.29
N GLY A 310 -8.76 -12.31 -19.36
CA GLY A 310 -10.15 -12.51 -19.83
C GLY A 310 -10.71 -11.36 -20.67
N CYS A 311 -9.92 -10.33 -20.99
CA CYS A 311 -10.35 -9.23 -21.85
C CYS A 311 -9.43 -9.03 -23.06
N ALA A 312 -9.93 -8.32 -24.06
CA ALA A 312 -9.11 -7.82 -25.17
C ALA A 312 -8.31 -6.56 -24.75
N GLN A 313 -7.38 -6.11 -25.58
CA GLN A 313 -6.68 -4.85 -25.43
C GLN A 313 -6.93 -3.99 -26.69
N PRO A 314 -7.60 -2.84 -26.54
CA PRO A 314 -8.23 -2.27 -25.34
C PRO A 314 -9.46 -3.06 -24.86
N CYS A 315 -9.70 -3.06 -23.55
CA CYS A 315 -10.81 -3.77 -22.92
C CYS A 315 -12.10 -2.91 -22.95
N PRO A 316 -13.27 -3.41 -23.39
CA PRO A 316 -14.52 -2.68 -23.24
C PRO A 316 -14.74 -2.25 -21.79
N LEU A 317 -15.17 -1.01 -21.54
CA LEU A 317 -15.28 -0.45 -20.18
C LEU A 317 -16.19 -1.33 -19.28
N GLN A 318 -17.29 -1.84 -19.79
CA GLN A 318 -18.21 -2.68 -19.01
C GLN A 318 -17.58 -4.03 -18.65
N ASP A 319 -16.81 -4.62 -19.57
CA ASP A 319 -16.07 -5.86 -19.31
C ASP A 319 -14.95 -5.61 -18.29
N PHE A 320 -14.24 -4.47 -18.40
CA PHE A 320 -13.23 -4.06 -17.43
C PHE A 320 -13.81 -3.97 -16.01
N ILE A 321 -14.97 -3.32 -15.85
CA ILE A 321 -15.69 -3.21 -14.58
C ILE A 321 -16.10 -4.59 -14.08
N GLY A 322 -16.72 -5.42 -14.93
CA GLY A 322 -17.20 -6.75 -14.54
C GLY A 322 -16.07 -7.69 -14.11
N LEU A 323 -14.96 -7.72 -14.86
CA LEU A 323 -13.82 -8.59 -14.58
C LEU A 323 -13.04 -8.21 -13.30
N THR A 324 -13.12 -6.97 -12.88
CA THR A 324 -12.42 -6.48 -11.69
C THR A 324 -13.31 -6.44 -10.44
N GLN A 325 -14.61 -6.73 -10.56
CA GLN A 325 -15.60 -6.59 -9.47
C GLN A 325 -15.24 -7.37 -8.21
N SER A 326 -14.63 -8.55 -8.32
CA SER A 326 -14.32 -9.41 -7.17
C SER A 326 -13.31 -8.79 -6.19
N VAL A 327 -12.46 -7.90 -6.68
CA VAL A 327 -11.43 -7.21 -5.85
C VAL A 327 -11.82 -5.78 -5.46
N ILE A 328 -13.01 -5.31 -5.82
CA ILE A 328 -13.54 -4.01 -5.39
C ILE A 328 -14.25 -4.17 -4.04
N PRO A 329 -13.86 -3.43 -2.99
CA PRO A 329 -14.56 -3.47 -1.70
C PRO A 329 -15.92 -2.80 -1.80
N THR A 330 -16.97 -3.43 -1.26
CA THR A 330 -18.30 -2.81 -1.12
C THR A 330 -18.39 -1.95 0.16
N ASP A 331 -17.76 -2.41 1.22
CA ASP A 331 -17.62 -1.71 2.50
C ASP A 331 -16.25 -2.04 3.10
N TRP A 332 -15.25 -1.24 2.73
CA TRP A 332 -13.87 -1.46 3.15
C TRP A 332 -13.70 -1.45 4.68
N GLN A 333 -14.45 -0.59 5.40
CA GLN A 333 -14.35 -0.51 6.86
C GLN A 333 -14.81 -1.81 7.51
N LYS A 334 -15.88 -2.40 6.99
CA LYS A 334 -16.38 -3.70 7.45
C LYS A 334 -15.45 -4.83 7.06
N ASP A 335 -14.95 -4.83 5.83
CA ASP A 335 -14.05 -5.86 5.31
C ASP A 335 -12.71 -5.89 6.08
N CYS A 336 -12.24 -4.75 6.58
CA CYS A 336 -11.02 -4.64 7.40
C CYS A 336 -11.18 -5.10 8.85
N GLN A 337 -12.41 -5.35 9.33
CA GLN A 337 -12.63 -5.87 10.68
C GLN A 337 -12.40 -7.37 10.70
N ILE A 338 -11.87 -7.87 11.82
CA ILE A 338 -11.87 -9.30 12.07
C ILE A 338 -13.31 -9.67 12.43
N SER A 339 -14.01 -10.40 11.56
CA SER A 339 -15.30 -10.97 11.93
C SER A 339 -15.07 -11.90 13.12
N SER A 340 -15.69 -11.58 14.28
CA SER A 340 -15.75 -12.52 15.38
C SER A 340 -16.40 -13.79 14.84
N SER A 341 -15.63 -14.86 14.79
CA SER A 341 -16.13 -16.18 14.39
C SER A 341 -17.29 -16.57 15.31
N ALA A 342 -18.24 -17.34 14.83
CA ALA A 342 -19.32 -17.91 15.67
C ALA A 342 -18.73 -18.62 16.91
N ASN A 343 -17.53 -19.19 16.79
CA ASN A 343 -16.76 -19.79 17.88
C ASN A 343 -16.43 -18.81 19.02
N ASP A 344 -16.20 -17.52 18.76
CA ASP A 344 -15.92 -16.56 19.83
C ASP A 344 -17.16 -16.27 20.66
N LYS A 345 -18.36 -16.28 20.05
CA LYS A 345 -19.63 -16.16 20.78
C LYS A 345 -19.88 -17.38 21.64
N ASP A 346 -19.60 -18.55 21.14
CA ASP A 346 -19.74 -19.83 21.88
C ASP A 346 -18.73 -19.90 23.04
N VAL A 347 -17.50 -19.41 22.86
CA VAL A 347 -16.50 -19.30 23.92
C VAL A 347 -16.92 -18.28 24.99
N ILE A 348 -17.43 -17.11 24.60
CA ILE A 348 -17.93 -16.09 25.53
C ILE A 348 -19.13 -16.64 26.30
N VAL A 349 -20.09 -17.28 25.64
CA VAL A 349 -21.23 -17.93 26.28
C VAL A 349 -20.76 -19.02 27.23
N GLY A 350 -19.80 -19.86 26.83
CA GLY A 350 -19.19 -20.89 27.69
C GLY A 350 -18.56 -20.30 28.95
N LEU A 351 -17.78 -19.21 28.82
CA LEU A 351 -17.14 -18.53 29.96
C LEU A 351 -18.19 -17.91 30.92
N VAL A 352 -19.25 -17.33 30.41
CA VAL A 352 -20.34 -16.77 31.22
C VAL A 352 -21.07 -17.88 31.97
N VAL A 353 -21.37 -18.99 31.30
CA VAL A 353 -22.01 -20.16 31.97
C VAL A 353 -21.10 -20.78 33.05
N CYS A 354 -19.82 -20.97 32.78
CA CYS A 354 -18.84 -21.46 33.76
C CYS A 354 -18.73 -20.50 34.96
N GLY A 355 -18.67 -19.21 34.74
CA GLY A 355 -18.65 -18.18 35.80
C GLY A 355 -19.89 -18.25 36.68
N PHE A 356 -21.07 -18.39 36.07
CA PHE A 356 -22.34 -18.53 36.81
C PHE A 356 -22.38 -19.80 37.66
N VAL A 357 -21.96 -20.94 37.10
CA VAL A 357 -21.88 -22.22 37.84
C VAL A 357 -20.92 -22.12 39.04
N LEU A 358 -19.76 -21.52 38.88
CA LEU A 358 -18.81 -21.27 39.96
C LEU A 358 -19.43 -20.40 41.08
N LEU A 359 -20.12 -19.34 40.71
CA LEU A 359 -20.79 -18.45 41.63
C LEU A 359 -21.84 -19.22 42.47
N VAL A 360 -22.65 -20.06 41.83
CA VAL A 360 -23.65 -20.91 42.51
C VAL A 360 -22.98 -21.86 43.47
N LEU A 361 -21.88 -22.53 43.08
CA LEU A 361 -21.13 -23.42 43.96
C LEU A 361 -20.54 -22.73 45.20
N VAL A 362 -20.02 -21.50 44.99
CA VAL A 362 -19.52 -20.69 46.13
C VAL A 362 -20.64 -20.32 47.09
N VAL A 363 -21.82 -19.91 46.59
CA VAL A 363 -22.98 -19.60 47.41
C VAL A 363 -23.46 -20.84 48.19
N VAL A 364 -23.55 -22.00 47.52
CA VAL A 364 -23.94 -23.27 48.18
C VAL A 364 -22.94 -23.63 49.25
N LEU A 365 -21.64 -23.55 48.98
CA LEU A 365 -20.59 -23.82 49.97
C LEU A 365 -20.70 -22.88 51.17
N PHE A 366 -20.93 -21.59 50.92
CA PHE A 366 -21.12 -20.61 51.99
C PHE A 366 -22.34 -20.92 52.86
N VAL A 367 -23.47 -21.28 52.24
CA VAL A 367 -24.69 -21.68 52.98
C VAL A 367 -24.43 -22.96 53.81
N VAL A 368 -23.71 -23.96 53.27
CA VAL A 368 -23.35 -25.18 54.02
C VAL A 368 -22.46 -24.86 55.21
N LEU A 369 -21.44 -24.01 55.02
CA LEU A 369 -20.55 -23.60 56.12
C LEU A 369 -21.28 -22.78 57.19
N CYS A 370 -22.20 -21.89 56.82
CA CYS A 370 -23.03 -21.17 57.77
C CYS A 370 -23.94 -22.11 58.57
N ARG A 371 -24.57 -23.09 57.92
CA ARG A 371 -25.37 -24.11 58.62
C ARG A 371 -24.56 -24.99 59.55
N GLN A 372 -23.32 -25.38 59.15
CA GLN A 372 -22.43 -26.12 60.03
C GLN A 372 -22.02 -25.30 61.25
N SER A 373 -21.74 -24.02 61.12
CA SER A 373 -21.43 -23.13 62.24
C SER A 373 -22.60 -22.99 63.21
N GLU A 374 -23.87 -22.89 62.74
CA GLU A 374 -25.07 -22.88 63.60
C GLU A 374 -25.23 -24.21 64.35
N LEU A 375 -24.96 -25.36 63.75
CA LEU A 375 -25.01 -26.65 64.39
C LEU A 375 -23.95 -26.81 65.52
N VAL A 376 -22.74 -26.26 65.27
CA VAL A 376 -21.66 -26.26 66.28
C VAL A 376 -21.98 -25.33 67.44
N PHE A 377 -22.54 -24.15 67.17
CA PHE A 377 -23.02 -23.23 68.24
C PHE A 377 -24.18 -23.83 69.01
N GLY A 378 -25.13 -24.50 68.40
CA GLY A 378 -26.25 -25.17 69.04
C GLY A 378 -25.77 -26.32 69.93
N TYR A 379 -24.75 -27.08 69.53
CA TYR A 379 -24.18 -28.17 70.31
C TYR A 379 -23.41 -27.69 71.58
N SER A 380 -22.67 -26.61 71.50
CA SER A 380 -22.00 -25.94 72.62
C SER A 380 -22.97 -25.39 73.65
N HIS A 381 -24.15 -24.88 73.23
CA HIS A 381 -25.16 -24.44 74.17
C HIS A 381 -25.85 -25.56 74.98
N ILE A 382 -26.01 -26.72 74.38
CA ILE A 382 -26.56 -27.91 75.04
C ILE A 382 -25.55 -28.55 76.09
N ILE A 383 -24.28 -28.47 75.84
CA ILE A 383 -23.23 -28.96 76.78
C ILE A 383 -23.14 -28.04 77.98
N ASN A 384 -23.14 -26.74 77.87
CA ASN A 384 -23.09 -25.76 78.96
C ASN A 384 -24.33 -25.81 79.88
N GLN A 385 -25.52 -26.23 79.43
CA GLN A 385 -26.70 -26.41 80.24
C GLN A 385 -26.70 -27.71 81.10
N ARG A 386 -25.82 -28.65 80.81
CA ARG A 386 -25.68 -29.93 81.60
C ARG A 386 -24.76 -29.77 82.78
N ASP A 387 -23.88 -28.80 82.82
CA ASP A 387 -22.92 -28.62 83.92
C ASP A 387 -23.46 -27.74 85.04
N ASP A 388 -24.64 -27.07 84.86
CA ASP A 388 -25.28 -26.27 85.92
C ASP A 388 -26.30 -27.05 86.78
N HIS A 389 -26.41 -28.42 86.68
CA HIS A 389 -27.28 -29.29 87.46
C HIS A 389 -26.61 -30.49 88.04
N SER A 390 -25.34 -30.34 88.51
CA SER A 390 -24.69 -31.37 89.34
C SER A 390 -24.10 -30.78 90.63
#